data_3063fb463e0ebb4670a52eda50f00430
#
_entry.id   3063fb463e0ebb4670a52eda50f00430
#
_cell.length_a   1.000
_cell.length_b   1.000
_cell.length_c   1.000
_cell.angle_alpha   90.00
_cell.angle_beta   90.00
_cell.angle_gamma   90.00
#
_symmetry.space_group_name_H-M   'P 1'
#
loop_
_entity.id
_entity.type
_entity.pdbx_description
1 polymer ?
#
loop_
_entity_poly.entity_id
_entity_poly.type
_entity_poly.pdbx_seq_one_letter_code
_entity_poly.pdbx_strand_id
1 'polypeptide(L)'
;MLASATGEFTQTKGKETMARLLGEFDDIDVIVCQNDDMTFGAIEALKEAGVKTGGVGEPVLISFDGTRKALELVKEGVINVDVECNPNSGELLAQIINDLEAGREVDKAYYMEEKVFTKENVDEYIEDRNY
;
A
#
# COMPACT_ATOMS: atom_id res chain seq x y z
N MET A 1 15.17 -11.14 -6.24
CA MET A 1 14.92 -9.70 -6.02
C MET A 1 16.01 -8.93 -6.75
N LEU A 2 15.63 -8.05 -7.69
CA LEU A 2 16.58 -7.25 -8.47
C LEU A 2 17.25 -6.18 -7.61
N ALA A 3 16.47 -5.37 -6.91
CA ALA A 3 16.95 -4.29 -6.05
C ALA A 3 16.00 -4.06 -4.87
N SER A 4 16.50 -3.36 -3.85
CA SER A 4 15.72 -2.77 -2.77
C SER A 4 16.31 -1.40 -2.44
N ALA A 5 15.45 -0.41 -2.24
CA ALA A 5 15.88 0.96 -1.94
C ALA A 5 14.84 1.64 -1.04
N THR A 6 15.28 2.61 -0.24
CA THR A 6 14.36 3.41 0.56
C THR A 6 13.67 4.48 -0.28
N GLY A 7 12.38 4.67 -0.06
CA GLY A 7 11.58 5.78 -0.57
C GLY A 7 11.09 6.70 0.55
N GLU A 8 11.60 6.52 1.78
CA GLU A 8 11.36 7.38 2.95
C GLU A 8 9.87 7.61 3.25
N PHE A 9 9.01 6.68 2.85
CA PHE A 9 7.55 6.72 3.00
C PHE A 9 6.89 7.99 2.41
N THR A 10 7.49 8.59 1.37
CA THR A 10 6.95 9.78 0.72
C THR A 10 6.78 9.59 -0.78
N GLN A 11 5.78 10.27 -1.36
CA GLN A 11 5.50 10.25 -2.80
C GLN A 11 6.71 10.74 -3.61
N THR A 12 7.33 11.85 -3.19
CA THR A 12 8.50 12.41 -3.89
C THR A 12 9.67 11.44 -3.94
N LYS A 13 10.00 10.81 -2.81
CA LYS A 13 11.11 9.84 -2.76
C LYS A 13 10.78 8.54 -3.45
N GLY A 14 9.52 8.10 -3.39
CA GLY A 14 9.03 6.97 -4.19
C GLY A 14 9.25 7.20 -5.67
N LYS A 15 8.89 8.38 -6.18
CA LYS A 15 9.11 8.78 -7.58
C LYS A 15 10.59 8.80 -7.96
N GLU A 16 11.42 9.51 -7.19
CA GLU A 16 12.86 9.58 -7.44
C GLU A 16 13.52 8.19 -7.46
N THR A 17 13.15 7.35 -6.49
CA THR A 17 13.67 5.99 -6.38
C THR A 17 13.26 5.12 -7.56
N MET A 18 11.97 5.17 -7.94
CA MET A 18 11.48 4.39 -9.09
C MET A 18 12.11 4.85 -10.39
N ALA A 19 12.23 6.17 -10.62
CA ALA A 19 12.88 6.71 -11.83
C ALA A 19 14.35 6.24 -11.94
N ARG A 20 15.09 6.19 -10.82
CA ARG A 20 16.43 5.64 -10.77
C ARG A 20 16.45 4.14 -11.10
N LEU A 21 15.58 3.35 -10.51
CA LEU A 21 15.52 1.91 -10.76
C LEU A 21 15.16 1.58 -12.21
N LEU A 22 14.27 2.35 -12.84
CA LEU A 22 13.95 2.23 -14.27
C LEU A 22 15.14 2.57 -15.18
N GLY A 23 16.08 3.39 -14.71
CA GLY A 23 17.34 3.66 -15.42
C GLY A 23 18.41 2.58 -15.22
N GLU A 24 18.27 1.73 -14.19
CA GLU A 24 19.23 0.66 -13.88
C GLU A 24 18.79 -0.72 -14.40
N PHE A 25 17.49 -0.95 -14.59
CA PHE A 25 16.89 -2.24 -14.96
C PHE A 25 15.90 -2.10 -16.10
N ASP A 26 16.09 -2.87 -17.16
CA ASP A 26 15.23 -2.86 -18.35
C ASP A 26 14.00 -3.80 -18.21
N ASP A 27 14.07 -4.77 -17.30
CA ASP A 27 13.09 -5.84 -17.17
C ASP A 27 12.69 -6.01 -15.69
N ILE A 28 11.54 -5.43 -15.33
CA ILE A 28 11.00 -5.45 -13.97
C ILE A 28 9.63 -6.11 -14.01
N ASP A 29 9.49 -7.30 -13.44
CA ASP A 29 8.23 -8.05 -13.39
C ASP A 29 7.33 -7.63 -12.23
N VAL A 30 7.92 -7.24 -11.09
CA VAL A 30 7.18 -6.93 -9.86
C VAL A 30 7.79 -5.72 -9.16
N ILE A 31 6.92 -4.80 -8.77
CA ILE A 31 7.24 -3.61 -7.98
C ILE A 31 6.46 -3.68 -6.68
N VAL A 32 7.17 -3.66 -5.55
CA VAL A 32 6.58 -3.62 -4.22
C VAL A 32 6.93 -2.30 -3.55
N CYS A 33 5.94 -1.48 -3.29
CA CYS A 33 6.07 -0.26 -2.50
C CYS A 33 5.45 -0.50 -1.13
N GLN A 34 6.19 -0.22 -0.06
CA GLN A 34 5.78 -0.53 1.31
C GLN A 34 4.80 0.48 1.92
N ASN A 35 4.31 1.44 1.13
CA ASN A 35 3.16 2.27 1.45
C ASN A 35 2.57 2.92 0.17
N ASP A 36 1.36 3.44 0.28
CA ASP A 36 0.62 4.04 -0.82
C ASP A 36 1.25 5.32 -1.36
N ASP A 37 1.80 6.17 -0.51
CA ASP A 37 2.46 7.40 -0.95
C ASP A 37 3.65 7.12 -1.86
N MET A 38 4.51 6.16 -1.52
CA MET A 38 5.59 5.73 -2.41
C MET A 38 5.04 5.12 -3.70
N THR A 39 3.94 4.37 -3.62
CA THR A 39 3.26 3.79 -4.80
C THR A 39 2.78 4.87 -5.75
N PHE A 40 2.16 5.95 -5.25
CA PHE A 40 1.74 7.07 -6.09
C PHE A 40 2.92 7.72 -6.81
N GLY A 41 4.04 7.90 -6.10
CA GLY A 41 5.29 8.39 -6.70
C GLY A 41 5.85 7.44 -7.76
N ALA A 42 5.87 6.15 -7.48
CA ALA A 42 6.32 5.13 -8.42
C ALA A 42 5.46 5.13 -9.70
N ILE A 43 4.13 5.23 -9.58
CA ILE A 43 3.20 5.34 -10.71
C ILE A 43 3.53 6.56 -11.59
N GLU A 44 3.86 7.70 -10.99
CA GLU A 44 4.26 8.88 -11.76
C GLU A 44 5.54 8.62 -12.58
N ALA A 45 6.57 8.03 -11.96
CA ALA A 45 7.81 7.70 -12.66
C ALA A 45 7.60 6.68 -13.78
N LEU A 46 6.77 5.65 -13.53
CA LEU A 46 6.40 4.65 -14.54
C LEU A 46 5.69 5.30 -15.74
N LYS A 47 4.72 6.18 -15.48
CA LYS A 47 4.01 6.92 -16.53
C LYS A 47 4.96 7.80 -17.35
N GLU A 48 5.90 8.50 -16.71
CA GLU A 48 6.92 9.34 -17.39
C GLU A 48 7.85 8.49 -18.26
N ALA A 49 8.17 7.26 -17.83
CA ALA A 49 8.96 6.30 -18.61
C ALA A 49 8.16 5.55 -19.68
N GLY A 50 6.83 5.77 -19.76
CA GLY A 50 5.96 5.08 -20.71
C GLY A 50 5.66 3.61 -20.31
N VAL A 51 5.95 3.22 -19.08
CA VAL A 51 5.67 1.88 -18.54
C VAL A 51 4.27 1.85 -17.95
N LYS A 52 3.46 0.89 -18.38
CA LYS A 52 2.14 0.61 -17.82
C LYS A 52 2.24 -0.48 -16.78
N THR A 53 1.25 -0.58 -15.90
CA THR A 53 1.12 -1.61 -14.87
C THR A 53 -0.27 -2.24 -14.92
N GLY A 54 -0.41 -3.42 -14.35
CA GLY A 54 -1.69 -4.09 -14.12
C GLY A 54 -2.18 -4.97 -15.26
N GLY A 55 -1.66 -4.81 -16.46
CA GLY A 55 -2.03 -5.61 -17.63
C GLY A 55 -1.22 -6.91 -17.76
N VAL A 56 -1.64 -7.74 -18.72
CA VAL A 56 -0.88 -8.96 -19.06
C VAL A 56 0.45 -8.58 -19.71
N GLY A 57 1.54 -9.05 -19.14
CA GLY A 57 2.91 -8.73 -19.59
C GLY A 57 3.41 -7.36 -19.14
N GLU A 58 2.69 -6.69 -18.25
CA GLU A 58 3.11 -5.47 -17.57
C GLU A 58 3.59 -5.79 -16.14
N PRO A 59 4.43 -4.97 -15.52
CA PRO A 59 4.84 -5.15 -14.13
C PRO A 59 3.66 -5.24 -13.17
N VAL A 60 3.71 -6.19 -12.24
CA VAL A 60 2.76 -6.29 -11.13
C VAL A 60 3.13 -5.26 -10.07
N LEU A 61 2.19 -4.39 -9.71
CA LEU A 61 2.38 -3.36 -8.69
C LEU A 61 1.63 -3.73 -7.41
N ILE A 62 2.37 -3.82 -6.31
CA ILE A 62 1.85 -4.16 -4.98
C ILE A 62 2.09 -2.97 -4.04
N SER A 63 1.05 -2.55 -3.34
CA SER A 63 1.03 -1.44 -2.39
C SER A 63 0.61 -1.88 -0.99
N PHE A 64 0.79 -1.00 -0.02
CA PHE A 64 0.35 -1.19 1.37
C PHE A 64 -0.25 0.11 1.88
N ASP A 65 -1.20 0.03 2.77
CA ASP A 65 -1.98 0.93 3.61
C ASP A 65 -3.48 0.81 3.33
N GLY A 66 -3.90 0.68 2.08
CA GLY A 66 -5.31 0.57 1.71
C GLY A 66 -6.04 1.90 1.77
N THR A 67 -5.40 3.02 1.42
CA THR A 67 -6.05 4.33 1.36
C THR A 67 -7.11 4.38 0.24
N ARG A 68 -8.12 5.24 0.38
CA ARG A 68 -9.17 5.39 -0.64
C ARG A 68 -8.59 5.61 -2.04
N LYS A 69 -7.59 6.47 -2.17
CA LYS A 69 -6.94 6.75 -3.45
C LYS A 69 -6.25 5.53 -4.05
N ALA A 70 -5.62 4.70 -3.20
CA ALA A 70 -5.01 3.44 -3.66
C ALA A 70 -6.07 2.45 -4.12
N LEU A 71 -7.19 2.32 -3.39
CA LEU A 71 -8.29 1.45 -3.79
C LEU A 71 -8.93 1.89 -5.12
N GLU A 72 -9.03 3.19 -5.39
CA GLU A 72 -9.46 3.70 -6.70
C GLU A 72 -8.50 3.24 -7.82
N LEU A 73 -7.19 3.28 -7.58
CA LEU A 73 -6.19 2.78 -8.53
C LEU A 73 -6.19 1.25 -8.68
N VAL A 74 -6.55 0.51 -7.61
CA VAL A 74 -6.80 -0.95 -7.70
C VAL A 74 -8.01 -1.21 -8.59
N LYS A 75 -9.10 -0.47 -8.41
CA LYS A 75 -10.31 -0.57 -9.25
C LYS A 75 -10.01 -0.28 -10.73
N GLU A 76 -9.20 0.74 -10.99
CA GLU A 76 -8.74 1.08 -12.34
C GLU A 76 -7.78 0.01 -12.93
N GLY A 77 -7.22 -0.86 -12.10
CA GLY A 77 -6.26 -1.89 -12.48
C GLY A 77 -4.84 -1.35 -12.67
N VAL A 78 -4.51 -0.21 -12.09
CA VAL A 78 -3.15 0.36 -12.08
C VAL A 78 -2.31 -0.28 -10.97
N ILE A 79 -2.91 -0.47 -9.79
CA ILE A 79 -2.36 -1.27 -8.69
C ILE A 79 -3.01 -2.65 -8.77
N ASN A 80 -2.21 -3.72 -8.74
CA ASN A 80 -2.72 -5.09 -8.80
C ASN A 80 -3.24 -5.57 -7.45
N VAL A 81 -2.49 -5.25 -6.40
CA VAL A 81 -2.80 -5.66 -5.03
C VAL A 81 -2.46 -4.52 -4.08
N ASP A 82 -3.37 -4.23 -3.17
CA ASP A 82 -3.11 -3.35 -2.03
C ASP A 82 -3.42 -4.10 -0.73
N VAL A 83 -2.49 -4.05 0.22
CA VAL A 83 -2.60 -4.74 1.51
C VAL A 83 -2.92 -3.70 2.58
N GLU A 84 -4.04 -3.88 3.26
CA GLU A 84 -4.48 -2.94 4.30
C GLU A 84 -3.46 -2.86 5.45
N CYS A 85 -3.18 -1.64 5.91
CA CYS A 85 -2.64 -1.36 7.23
C CYS A 85 -3.67 -0.48 7.95
N ASN A 86 -4.57 -1.10 8.71
CA ASN A 86 -5.76 -0.44 9.24
C ASN A 86 -5.42 0.56 10.36
N PRO A 87 -5.61 1.88 10.17
CA PRO A 87 -5.29 2.90 11.16
C PRO A 87 -6.35 3.04 12.26
N ASN A 88 -7.51 2.37 12.14
CA ASN A 88 -8.66 2.53 13.04
C ASN A 88 -8.51 1.73 14.35
N SER A 89 -7.36 1.84 15.02
CA SER A 89 -7.08 1.14 16.29
C SER A 89 -7.56 1.88 17.55
N GLY A 90 -8.19 3.05 17.40
CA GLY A 90 -8.50 3.94 18.53
C GLY A 90 -9.40 3.31 19.60
N GLU A 91 -10.45 2.59 19.20
CA GLU A 91 -11.35 1.93 20.15
C GLU A 91 -10.65 0.81 20.92
N LEU A 92 -9.87 -0.01 20.23
CA LEU A 92 -9.08 -1.09 20.84
C LEU A 92 -8.05 -0.53 21.83
N LEU A 93 -7.35 0.53 21.46
CA LEU A 93 -6.39 1.20 22.34
C LEU A 93 -7.07 1.79 23.58
N ALA A 94 -8.22 2.44 23.43
CA ALA A 94 -8.98 2.99 24.55
C ALA A 94 -9.45 1.86 25.51
N GLN A 95 -9.89 0.74 24.99
CA GLN A 95 -10.26 -0.43 25.79
C GLN A 95 -9.07 -0.97 26.58
N ILE A 96 -7.91 -1.17 25.94
CA ILE A 96 -6.69 -1.68 26.58
C ILE A 96 -6.25 -0.73 27.71
N ILE A 97 -6.28 0.59 27.47
CA ILE A 97 -5.92 1.59 28.50
C ILE A 97 -6.88 1.50 29.70
N ASN A 98 -8.19 1.44 29.46
CA ASN A 98 -9.17 1.30 30.53
C ASN A 98 -9.01 0.00 31.34
N ASP A 99 -8.62 -1.08 30.68
CA ASP A 99 -8.35 -2.35 31.34
C ASP A 99 -7.12 -2.28 32.22
N LEU A 100 -6.04 -1.67 31.74
CA LEU A 100 -4.83 -1.44 32.52
C LEU A 100 -5.08 -0.53 33.73
N GLU A 101 -5.83 0.57 33.56
CA GLU A 101 -6.17 1.50 34.66
C GLU A 101 -7.05 0.82 35.73
N ALA A 102 -7.89 -0.13 35.32
CA ALA A 102 -8.71 -0.93 36.24
C ALA A 102 -7.95 -2.11 36.87
N GLY A 103 -6.66 -2.27 36.60
CA GLY A 103 -5.83 -3.37 37.11
C GLY A 103 -6.19 -4.73 36.51
N ARG A 104 -6.86 -4.76 35.34
CA ARG A 104 -7.14 -6.00 34.62
C ARG A 104 -5.92 -6.44 33.82
N GLU A 105 -5.79 -7.76 33.63
CA GLU A 105 -4.77 -8.30 32.74
C GLU A 105 -5.14 -8.01 31.29
N VAL A 106 -4.13 -7.67 30.51
CA VAL A 106 -4.24 -7.45 29.05
C VAL A 106 -3.28 -8.38 28.33
N ASP A 107 -3.61 -8.73 27.10
CA ASP A 107 -2.75 -9.53 26.25
C ASP A 107 -1.48 -8.76 25.85
N LYS A 108 -0.41 -9.49 25.55
CA LYS A 108 0.86 -8.89 25.09
C LYS A 108 0.81 -8.40 23.66
N ALA A 109 -0.15 -8.87 22.86
CA ALA A 109 -0.32 -8.52 21.46
C ALA A 109 -1.80 -8.56 21.09
N TYR A 110 -2.21 -7.57 20.33
CA TYR A 110 -3.52 -7.49 19.70
C TYR A 110 -3.30 -7.32 18.20
N TYR A 111 -4.15 -7.96 17.40
CA TYR A 111 -4.07 -7.92 15.95
C TYR A 111 -5.31 -7.25 15.39
N MET A 112 -5.11 -6.29 14.51
CA MET A 112 -6.21 -5.69 13.75
C MET A 112 -6.62 -6.64 12.63
N GLU A 113 -7.90 -6.63 12.29
CA GLU A 113 -8.38 -7.29 11.08
C GLU A 113 -7.96 -6.45 9.88
N GLU A 114 -7.22 -7.04 8.95
CA GLU A 114 -6.72 -6.39 7.75
C GLU A 114 -7.13 -7.18 6.50
N LYS A 115 -7.19 -6.51 5.37
CA LYS A 115 -7.67 -7.07 4.11
C LYS A 115 -6.64 -6.93 3.01
N VAL A 116 -6.81 -7.74 1.99
CA VAL A 116 -6.08 -7.61 0.72
C VAL A 116 -7.08 -7.19 -0.34
N PHE A 117 -6.80 -6.09 -1.01
CA PHE A 117 -7.64 -5.53 -2.05
C PHE A 117 -7.08 -5.86 -3.41
N THR A 118 -7.93 -6.39 -4.26
CA THR A 118 -7.69 -6.67 -5.66
C THR A 118 -8.86 -6.15 -6.49
N LYS A 119 -8.73 -6.16 -7.80
CA LYS A 119 -9.79 -5.72 -8.70
C LYS A 119 -11.11 -6.49 -8.52
N GLU A 120 -11.04 -7.73 -8.02
CA GLU A 120 -12.19 -8.60 -7.84
C GLU A 120 -13.04 -8.22 -6.63
N ASN A 121 -12.45 -7.59 -5.59
CA ASN A 121 -13.15 -7.31 -4.34
C ASN A 121 -13.19 -5.83 -3.93
N VAL A 122 -12.41 -4.97 -4.56
CA VAL A 122 -12.21 -3.58 -4.12
C VAL A 122 -13.51 -2.75 -4.10
N ASP A 123 -14.46 -3.02 -4.97
CA ASP A 123 -15.75 -2.32 -5.04
C ASP A 123 -16.58 -2.44 -3.75
N GLU A 124 -16.37 -3.50 -2.97
CA GLU A 124 -17.06 -3.72 -1.71
C GLU A 124 -16.57 -2.78 -0.59
N TYR A 125 -15.40 -2.15 -0.76
CA TYR A 125 -14.70 -1.42 0.31
C TYR A 125 -14.47 0.06 0.04
N ILE A 126 -14.50 0.51 -1.22
CA ILE A 126 -14.16 1.89 -1.59
C ILE A 126 -15.12 2.91 -0.95
N GLU A 127 -16.44 2.65 -0.96
CA GLU A 127 -17.44 3.62 -0.51
C GLU A 127 -17.28 3.95 0.98
N ASP A 128 -16.99 2.95 1.78
CA ASP A 128 -16.86 3.07 3.24
C ASP A 128 -15.42 3.46 3.68
N ARG A 129 -14.47 3.53 2.74
CA ARG A 129 -13.09 3.88 3.05
C ARG A 129 -12.97 5.36 3.40
N ASN A 130 -12.52 5.65 4.63
CA ASN A 130 -12.48 6.99 5.22
C ASN A 130 -11.05 7.54 5.45
N TYR A 131 -10.03 6.83 4.97
CA TYR A 131 -8.62 7.19 5.01
C TYR A 131 -7.91 6.89 3.68
#